data_68462b8c3c1579f6e60ec7f6cfd7abe6
#
_entry.id   68462b8c3c1579f6e60ec7f6cfd7abe6
#
_cell.length_a   1.000
_cell.length_b   1.000
_cell.length_c   1.000
_cell.angle_alpha   90.00
_cell.angle_beta   90.00
_cell.angle_gamma   90.00
#
_symmetry.space_group_name_H-M   'P 1'
#
loop_
_entity.id
_entity.type
_entity.pdbx_description
1 polymer ?
#
loop_
_entity_poly.entity_id
_entity_poly.type
_entity_poly.pdbx_seq_one_letter_code
_entity_poly.pdbx_strand_id
1 'polypeptide(L)'
;MNGAFNAPPDIGAAVAEQAVSWLVEMQGGALSPRRQQAWEQWLHAHAEHQRAWEHIQRINQRLRGLSSPLAHAALNAPKSSSRRQALKLLLLLGAGSALTWGLREQLPVTPLLADFSSPVGQRRNVQLQDGSQVQLNTASAVDVQFDEQQRVIRLLEGEMLLTAARDSRPLLVRTAHGTLQPQAARLNVRQFGDRTEIAVFEGRGALMPTAHTGSALWVEPHQQLSFNRQAWNAPRPLDAGSGAWADGMLVAAHMRLADFLAELGRYRRGQLNCDPKVADLLISGTYPVDDSERVLDLLAVSLPVRIKRFTRYWVTVEARV
;
A
#
# COMPACT_ATOMS: atom_id res chain seq x y z
N MET A 1 -20.22 7.79 -1.74
CA MET A 1 -20.89 8.61 -0.69
C MET A 1 -19.79 9.42 0.00
N ASN A 2 -19.81 10.73 -0.26
CA ASN A 2 -18.79 11.68 0.19
C ASN A 2 -18.89 11.92 1.70
N GLY A 3 -17.96 11.40 2.47
CA GLY A 3 -17.71 11.79 3.84
C GLY A 3 -16.65 12.89 3.89
N ALA A 4 -17.03 14.10 3.50
CA ALA A 4 -16.20 15.28 3.72
C ALA A 4 -15.99 15.44 5.24
N PHE A 5 -14.75 15.48 5.70
CA PHE A 5 -14.40 16.00 7.03
C PHE A 5 -14.74 17.50 7.03
N ASN A 6 -15.99 17.84 7.33
CA ASN A 6 -16.37 19.20 7.65
C ASN A 6 -15.80 19.50 9.04
N ALA A 7 -14.77 20.33 9.11
CA ALA A 7 -14.49 21.04 10.35
C ALA A 7 -15.76 21.80 10.74
N PRO A 8 -16.16 21.83 12.02
CA PRO A 8 -17.27 22.65 12.45
C PRO A 8 -17.05 24.09 11.95
N PRO A 9 -18.10 24.81 11.55
CA PRO A 9 -18.00 26.15 10.95
C PRO A 9 -17.29 27.19 11.81
N ASP A 10 -16.99 26.88 13.05
CA ASP A 10 -16.35 27.76 14.06
C ASP A 10 -14.90 27.43 14.36
N ILE A 11 -14.23 26.55 13.58
CA ILE A 11 -12.81 26.25 13.78
C ILE A 11 -12.04 26.63 12.52
N GLY A 12 -11.12 27.58 12.66
CA GLY A 12 -10.25 28.02 11.59
C GLY A 12 -9.34 26.88 11.09
N ALA A 13 -9.11 26.83 9.78
CA ALA A 13 -8.32 25.77 9.15
C ALA A 13 -6.90 25.63 9.75
N ALA A 14 -6.26 26.77 10.09
CA ALA A 14 -4.93 26.79 10.71
C ALA A 14 -4.92 26.16 12.11
N VAL A 15 -5.97 26.38 12.91
CA VAL A 15 -6.12 25.82 14.26
C VAL A 15 -6.39 24.30 14.19
N ALA A 16 -7.23 23.88 13.25
CA ALA A 16 -7.48 22.47 13.00
C ALA A 16 -6.20 21.72 12.59
N GLU A 17 -5.38 22.33 11.75
CA GLU A 17 -4.09 21.77 11.31
C GLU A 17 -3.09 21.62 12.48
N GLN A 18 -3.01 22.64 13.35
CA GLN A 18 -2.16 22.58 14.55
C GLN A 18 -2.63 21.48 15.50
N ALA A 19 -3.94 21.31 15.70
CA ALA A 19 -4.49 20.27 16.56
C ALA A 19 -4.16 18.86 16.02
N VAL A 20 -4.26 18.64 14.68
CA VAL A 20 -3.83 17.40 14.05
C VAL A 20 -2.33 17.15 14.24
N SER A 21 -1.50 18.19 14.08
CA SER A 21 -0.04 18.09 14.27
C SER A 21 0.31 17.63 15.68
N TRP A 22 -0.32 18.20 16.71
CA TRP A 22 -0.14 17.77 18.11
C TRP A 22 -0.56 16.32 18.36
N LEU A 23 -1.70 15.90 17.78
CA LEU A 23 -2.17 14.51 17.91
C LEU A 23 -1.17 13.52 17.32
N VAL A 24 -0.65 13.82 16.12
CA VAL A 24 0.34 12.96 15.43
C VAL A 24 1.64 12.87 16.23
N GLU A 25 2.10 14.00 16.80
CA GLU A 25 3.31 14.03 17.62
C GLU A 25 3.15 13.17 18.90
N MET A 26 1.98 13.24 19.56
CA MET A 26 1.66 12.43 20.75
C MET A 26 1.52 10.93 20.42
N GLN A 27 1.11 10.58 19.20
CA GLN A 27 1.03 9.17 18.78
C GLN A 27 2.41 8.58 18.45
N GLY A 28 3.40 9.42 18.17
CA GLY A 28 4.78 9.02 17.88
C GLY A 28 5.62 8.64 19.10
N GLY A 29 5.11 8.89 20.33
CA GLY A 29 5.79 8.60 21.61
C GLY A 29 5.52 9.67 22.66
N ALA A 30 6.12 9.50 23.87
CA ALA A 30 6.01 10.49 24.92
C ALA A 30 6.69 11.81 24.51
N LEU A 31 5.97 12.93 24.66
CA LEU A 31 6.51 14.26 24.40
C LEU A 31 7.64 14.57 25.39
N SER A 32 8.67 15.28 24.93
CA SER A 32 9.65 15.85 25.83
C SER A 32 8.99 16.92 26.74
N PRO A 33 9.51 17.19 27.98
CA PRO A 33 8.90 18.14 28.89
C PRO A 33 8.69 19.54 28.25
N ARG A 34 9.63 19.97 27.41
CA ARG A 34 9.54 21.24 26.67
C ARG A 34 8.41 21.25 25.66
N ARG A 35 8.18 20.14 24.96
CA ARG A 35 7.10 20.01 23.97
C ARG A 35 5.75 19.89 24.63
N GLN A 36 5.67 19.24 25.80
CA GLN A 36 4.46 19.17 26.59
C GLN A 36 4.02 20.55 27.08
N GLN A 37 4.93 21.37 27.60
CA GLN A 37 4.65 22.75 27.97
C GLN A 37 4.17 23.59 26.78
N ALA A 38 4.78 23.42 25.59
CA ALA A 38 4.36 24.14 24.40
C ALA A 38 2.95 23.74 23.95
N TRP A 39 2.58 22.44 24.06
CA TRP A 39 1.23 21.96 23.80
C TRP A 39 0.21 22.52 24.79
N GLU A 40 0.51 22.54 26.09
CA GLU A 40 -0.35 23.12 27.13
C GLU A 40 -0.57 24.62 26.91
N GLN A 41 0.48 25.38 26.59
CA GLN A 41 0.38 26.80 26.22
C GLN A 41 -0.50 27.01 25.00
N TRP A 42 -0.31 26.20 23.94
CA TRP A 42 -1.15 26.24 22.74
C TRP A 42 -2.62 25.94 23.08
N LEU A 43 -2.89 24.91 23.88
CA LEU A 43 -4.23 24.48 24.26
C LEU A 43 -4.99 25.57 25.01
N HIS A 44 -4.31 26.31 25.87
CA HIS A 44 -4.91 27.36 26.71
C HIS A 44 -4.86 28.76 26.07
N ALA A 45 -4.20 28.93 24.90
CA ALA A 45 -4.06 30.24 24.28
C ALA A 45 -5.43 30.81 23.79
N HIS A 46 -6.32 29.97 23.27
CA HIS A 46 -7.63 30.39 22.78
C HIS A 46 -8.67 29.26 22.95
N ALA A 47 -9.94 29.63 23.19
CA ALA A 47 -11.05 28.69 23.30
C ALA A 47 -11.27 27.86 22.02
N GLU A 48 -10.87 28.39 20.87
CA GLU A 48 -10.90 27.71 19.58
C GLU A 48 -9.95 26.51 19.53
N HIS A 49 -8.76 26.61 20.15
CA HIS A 49 -7.77 25.53 20.24
C HIS A 49 -8.31 24.36 21.08
N GLN A 50 -8.99 24.65 22.18
CA GLN A 50 -9.64 23.62 23.00
C GLN A 50 -10.72 22.88 22.22
N ARG A 51 -11.60 23.61 21.52
CA ARG A 51 -12.65 23.01 20.68
C ARG A 51 -12.09 22.16 19.56
N ALA A 52 -11.03 22.61 18.88
CA ALA A 52 -10.34 21.85 17.86
C ALA A 52 -9.72 20.57 18.43
N TRP A 53 -9.09 20.67 19.59
CA TRP A 53 -8.49 19.53 20.27
C TRP A 53 -9.53 18.49 20.71
N GLU A 54 -10.63 18.90 21.32
CA GLU A 54 -11.73 18.02 21.71
C GLU A 54 -12.38 17.33 20.50
N HIS A 55 -12.54 18.07 19.41
CA HIS A 55 -13.06 17.51 18.17
C HIS A 55 -12.19 16.40 17.62
N ILE A 56 -10.90 16.62 17.54
CA ILE A 56 -9.92 15.62 17.08
C ILE A 56 -9.82 14.44 18.02
N GLN A 57 -9.87 14.66 19.34
CA GLN A 57 -9.89 13.58 20.32
C GLN A 57 -11.13 12.69 20.19
N ARG A 58 -12.33 13.27 19.97
CA ARG A 58 -13.57 12.50 19.73
C ARG A 58 -13.46 11.62 18.49
N ILE A 59 -12.89 12.14 17.41
CA ILE A 59 -12.63 11.35 16.19
C ILE A 59 -11.65 10.22 16.49
N ASN A 60 -10.54 10.52 17.16
CA ASN A 60 -9.52 9.55 17.52
C ASN A 60 -10.04 8.46 18.47
N GLN A 61 -10.92 8.81 19.43
CA GLN A 61 -11.58 7.85 20.32
C GLN A 61 -12.55 6.93 19.57
N ARG A 62 -13.31 7.43 18.59
CA ARG A 62 -14.17 6.61 17.72
C ARG A 62 -13.33 5.62 16.88
N LEU A 63 -12.14 6.03 16.46
CA LEU A 63 -11.18 5.16 15.77
C LEU A 63 -10.49 4.18 16.72
N ARG A 64 -10.22 4.59 17.98
CA ARG A 64 -9.61 3.73 19.04
C ARG A 64 -10.61 2.76 19.69
N GLY A 65 -11.90 3.05 19.68
CA GLY A 65 -12.94 2.12 20.14
C GLY A 65 -12.96 0.80 19.37
N LEU A 66 -12.19 0.70 18.29
CA LEU A 66 -11.93 -0.50 17.50
C LEU A 66 -10.62 -1.22 17.89
N SER A 67 -9.86 -0.69 18.86
CA SER A 67 -8.54 -1.25 19.26
C SER A 67 -8.62 -1.95 20.62
N SER A 68 -8.40 -3.26 20.62
CA SER A 68 -8.33 -4.08 21.83
C SER A 68 -7.13 -3.68 22.73
N PRO A 69 -7.24 -3.70 24.08
CA PRO A 69 -6.14 -3.48 25.02
C PRO A 69 -4.93 -4.40 24.81
N LEU A 70 -5.12 -5.53 24.16
CA LEU A 70 -4.09 -6.52 23.84
C LEU A 70 -3.09 -6.03 22.76
N ALA A 71 -3.50 -5.09 21.88
CA ALA A 71 -2.61 -4.52 20.89
C ALA A 71 -1.52 -3.63 21.53
N HIS A 72 -1.81 -2.95 22.64
CA HIS A 72 -0.84 -2.13 23.37
C HIS A 72 0.26 -2.95 24.08
N ALA A 73 -0.09 -4.13 24.60
CA ALA A 73 0.88 -5.02 25.24
C ALA A 73 1.87 -5.63 24.23
N ALA A 74 1.41 -5.90 22.99
CA ALA A 74 2.24 -6.46 21.93
C ALA A 74 3.22 -5.45 21.33
N LEU A 75 2.92 -4.14 21.37
CA LEU A 75 3.76 -3.09 20.80
C LEU A 75 4.98 -2.75 21.68
N ASN A 76 4.93 -3.06 22.98
CA ASN A 76 5.99 -2.73 23.95
C ASN A 76 7.00 -3.86 24.22
N ALA A 77 6.90 -4.99 23.53
CA ALA A 77 7.85 -6.10 23.66
C ALA A 77 9.13 -5.89 22.82
N PRO A 78 10.33 -6.36 23.26
CA PRO A 78 11.58 -6.17 22.53
C PRO A 78 11.58 -6.87 21.17
N LYS A 79 12.30 -6.28 20.21
CA LYS A 79 12.39 -6.72 18.79
C LYS A 79 13.15 -8.04 18.65
N SER A 80 12.48 -9.19 18.83
CA SER A 80 13.06 -10.51 18.58
C SER A 80 12.12 -11.37 17.74
N SER A 81 12.64 -12.44 17.12
CA SER A 81 11.88 -13.43 16.34
C SER A 81 10.72 -14.08 17.15
N SER A 82 10.88 -14.14 18.47
CA SER A 82 9.86 -14.60 19.44
C SER A 82 8.58 -13.76 19.43
N ARG A 83 8.62 -12.46 19.06
CA ARG A 83 7.47 -11.56 18.98
C ARG A 83 6.45 -12.00 17.92
N ARG A 84 6.93 -12.48 16.77
CA ARG A 84 6.07 -12.94 15.67
C ARG A 84 5.34 -14.22 16.05
N GLN A 85 6.00 -15.13 16.76
CA GLN A 85 5.40 -16.37 17.26
C GLN A 85 4.39 -16.09 18.35
N ALA A 86 4.66 -15.17 19.27
CA ALA A 86 3.72 -14.76 20.31
C ALA A 86 2.47 -14.07 19.75
N LEU A 87 2.61 -13.22 18.72
CA LEU A 87 1.47 -12.60 18.02
C LEU A 87 0.65 -13.63 17.22
N LYS A 88 1.30 -14.57 16.55
CA LYS A 88 0.63 -15.68 15.86
C LYS A 88 -0.13 -16.58 16.86
N LEU A 89 0.44 -16.84 18.04
CA LEU A 89 -0.17 -17.63 19.10
C LEU A 89 -1.37 -16.93 19.76
N LEU A 90 -1.29 -15.62 19.99
CA LEU A 90 -2.39 -14.81 20.54
C LEU A 90 -3.57 -14.71 19.59
N LEU A 91 -3.32 -14.62 18.28
CA LEU A 91 -4.36 -14.63 17.25
C LEU A 91 -5.01 -16.03 17.09
N LEU A 92 -4.24 -17.11 17.27
CA LEU A 92 -4.76 -18.49 17.30
C LEU A 92 -5.62 -18.76 18.53
N LEU A 93 -5.26 -18.26 19.70
CA LEU A 93 -6.03 -18.41 20.94
C LEU A 93 -7.27 -17.50 20.99
N GLY A 94 -7.26 -16.34 20.30
CA GLY A 94 -8.43 -15.45 20.16
C GLY A 94 -9.45 -15.91 19.11
N ALA A 95 -9.14 -16.90 18.29
CA ALA A 95 -9.97 -17.34 17.16
C ALA A 95 -11.15 -18.27 17.55
N GLY A 96 -11.41 -18.45 18.85
CA GLY A 96 -12.50 -19.30 19.36
C GLY A 96 -13.90 -18.71 19.29
N SER A 97 -14.10 -17.48 18.79
CA SER A 97 -15.42 -16.88 18.66
C SER A 97 -15.70 -16.43 17.22
N ALA A 98 -16.87 -16.79 16.70
CA ALA A 98 -17.35 -16.48 15.34
C ALA A 98 -17.39 -14.98 14.98
N LEU A 99 -17.11 -14.09 15.93
CA LEU A 99 -17.03 -12.63 15.77
C LEU A 99 -15.71 -12.15 15.15
N THR A 100 -14.67 -12.98 15.07
CA THR A 100 -13.34 -12.57 14.59
C THR A 100 -13.17 -12.67 13.07
N TRP A 101 -14.05 -13.36 12.36
CA TRP A 101 -13.92 -13.53 10.91
C TRP A 101 -14.33 -12.27 10.13
N GLY A 102 -15.35 -11.53 10.59
CA GLY A 102 -15.76 -10.26 9.98
C GLY A 102 -14.81 -9.09 10.22
N LEU A 103 -14.00 -9.13 11.29
CA LEU A 103 -13.01 -8.10 11.63
C LEU A 103 -11.68 -8.27 10.90
N ARG A 104 -11.41 -9.45 10.35
CA ARG A 104 -10.15 -9.76 9.66
C ARG A 104 -9.99 -9.04 8.32
N GLU A 105 -11.11 -8.67 7.69
CA GLU A 105 -11.12 -7.92 6.42
C GLU A 105 -10.94 -6.39 6.60
N GLN A 106 -11.09 -5.86 7.82
CA GLN A 106 -11.12 -4.41 8.05
C GLN A 106 -9.90 -3.84 8.80
N LEU A 107 -9.02 -4.68 9.33
CA LEU A 107 -7.81 -4.22 10.01
C LEU A 107 -6.59 -4.44 9.11
N PRO A 108 -5.72 -3.44 8.91
CA PRO A 108 -4.45 -3.60 8.17
C PRO A 108 -3.42 -4.36 9.06
N VAL A 109 -3.80 -5.58 9.50
CA VAL A 109 -2.93 -6.45 10.32
C VAL A 109 -2.01 -7.29 9.42
N THR A 110 -2.35 -7.36 8.14
CA THR A 110 -1.68 -8.18 7.12
C THR A 110 -0.16 -7.91 7.02
N PRO A 111 0.32 -6.65 6.98
CA PRO A 111 1.75 -6.40 6.89
C PRO A 111 2.54 -6.72 8.15
N LEU A 112 1.87 -6.73 9.33
CA LEU A 112 2.52 -7.02 10.62
C LEU A 112 2.75 -8.51 10.85
N LEU A 113 1.95 -9.36 10.21
CA LEU A 113 1.98 -10.82 10.35
C LEU A 113 2.67 -11.50 9.17
N ALA A 114 2.89 -10.79 8.07
CA ALA A 114 3.54 -11.30 6.88
C ALA A 114 5.01 -11.69 7.16
N ASP A 115 5.48 -12.75 6.50
CA ASP A 115 6.89 -13.16 6.59
C ASP A 115 7.81 -12.08 6.03
N PHE A 116 7.40 -11.43 4.94
CA PHE A 116 8.11 -10.28 4.36
C PHE A 116 7.13 -9.18 3.99
N SER A 117 7.50 -7.93 4.30
CA SER A 117 6.72 -6.75 3.93
C SER A 117 7.62 -5.56 3.62
N SER A 118 7.09 -4.62 2.84
CA SER A 118 7.67 -3.31 2.54
C SER A 118 6.71 -2.20 2.96
N PRO A 119 7.17 -1.18 3.69
CA PRO A 119 6.36 -0.01 4.04
C PRO A 119 6.03 0.86 2.81
N VAL A 120 5.09 1.80 2.98
CA VAL A 120 4.79 2.83 1.98
C VAL A 120 6.06 3.63 1.64
N GLY A 121 6.35 3.79 0.35
CA GLY A 121 7.50 4.50 -0.19
C GLY A 121 8.81 3.71 -0.14
N GLN A 122 8.79 2.44 0.26
CA GLN A 122 9.98 1.59 0.29
C GLN A 122 9.80 0.36 -0.58
N ARG A 123 10.91 -0.09 -1.17
CA ARG A 123 11.03 -1.36 -1.90
C ARG A 123 11.92 -2.29 -1.11
N ARG A 124 11.71 -3.59 -1.22
CA ARG A 124 12.50 -4.58 -0.49
C ARG A 124 12.84 -5.77 -1.39
N ASN A 125 14.12 -6.12 -1.44
CA ASN A 125 14.59 -7.33 -2.12
C ASN A 125 14.76 -8.45 -1.10
N VAL A 126 14.25 -9.62 -1.43
CA VAL A 126 14.29 -10.83 -0.60
C VAL A 126 14.78 -11.99 -1.45
N GLN A 127 15.81 -12.68 -1.00
CA GLN A 127 16.20 -13.97 -1.55
C GLN A 127 15.56 -15.08 -0.69
N LEU A 128 14.83 -15.98 -1.34
CA LEU A 128 14.15 -17.09 -0.69
C LEU A 128 15.09 -18.31 -0.55
N GLN A 129 14.68 -19.28 0.27
CA GLN A 129 15.49 -20.45 0.58
C GLN A 129 15.79 -21.35 -0.63
N ASP A 130 14.92 -21.33 -1.65
CA ASP A 130 15.09 -22.06 -2.91
C ASP A 130 15.94 -21.32 -3.94
N GLY A 131 16.47 -20.13 -3.58
CA GLY A 131 17.21 -19.25 -4.48
C GLY A 131 16.34 -18.31 -5.32
N SER A 132 15.02 -18.41 -5.26
CA SER A 132 14.11 -17.44 -5.91
C SER A 132 14.31 -16.05 -5.33
N GLN A 133 14.17 -15.02 -6.17
CA GLN A 133 14.24 -13.63 -5.76
C GLN A 133 12.86 -12.98 -5.83
N VAL A 134 12.48 -12.32 -4.75
CA VAL A 134 11.24 -11.53 -4.65
C VAL A 134 11.60 -10.10 -4.36
N GLN A 135 11.22 -9.19 -5.25
CA GLN A 135 11.26 -7.76 -5.00
C GLN A 135 9.84 -7.32 -4.63
N LEU A 136 9.69 -6.71 -3.48
CA LEU A 136 8.44 -6.13 -3.01
C LEU A 136 8.40 -4.65 -3.34
N ASN A 137 7.34 -4.20 -3.98
CA ASN A 137 7.09 -2.78 -4.22
C ASN A 137 6.57 -2.10 -2.93
N THR A 138 6.29 -0.81 -3.00
CA THR A 138 5.69 -0.04 -1.91
C THR A 138 4.43 -0.72 -1.35
N ALA A 139 4.24 -0.67 -0.01
CA ALA A 139 3.05 -1.19 0.69
C ALA A 139 2.69 -2.62 0.26
N SER A 140 3.66 -3.53 0.29
CA SER A 140 3.47 -4.91 -0.15
C SER A 140 3.81 -5.91 0.95
N ALA A 141 3.10 -7.04 0.96
CA ALA A 141 3.26 -8.08 1.97
C ALA A 141 3.08 -9.46 1.35
N VAL A 142 3.98 -10.39 1.70
CA VAL A 142 3.94 -11.78 1.24
C VAL A 142 4.20 -12.75 2.39
N ASP A 143 3.56 -13.92 2.32
CA ASP A 143 3.91 -15.10 3.09
C ASP A 143 4.60 -16.12 2.18
N VAL A 144 5.54 -16.86 2.73
CA VAL A 144 6.31 -17.89 2.02
C VAL A 144 6.22 -19.21 2.79
N GLN A 145 5.70 -20.23 2.14
CA GLN A 145 5.56 -21.57 2.70
C GLN A 145 6.13 -22.58 1.72
N PHE A 146 7.29 -23.13 2.05
CA PHE A 146 7.96 -24.17 1.28
C PHE A 146 7.96 -25.47 2.08
N ASP A 147 7.56 -26.55 1.44
CA ASP A 147 7.60 -27.90 1.98
C ASP A 147 8.31 -28.85 0.97
N GLU A 148 8.30 -30.16 1.24
CA GLU A 148 8.92 -31.17 0.40
C GLU A 148 8.23 -31.37 -0.95
N GLN A 149 6.95 -30.94 -1.08
CA GLN A 149 6.11 -31.19 -2.25
C GLN A 149 5.92 -29.97 -3.12
N GLN A 150 5.86 -28.76 -2.54
CA GLN A 150 5.56 -27.52 -3.23
C GLN A 150 6.21 -26.31 -2.57
N ARG A 151 6.28 -25.23 -3.33
CA ARG A 151 6.73 -23.92 -2.91
C ARG A 151 5.56 -22.94 -3.09
N VAL A 152 5.10 -22.32 -2.03
CA VAL A 152 3.96 -21.38 -2.09
C VAL A 152 4.43 -19.99 -1.67
N ILE A 153 4.20 -19.00 -2.52
CA ILE A 153 4.32 -17.58 -2.21
C ILE A 153 2.90 -17.00 -2.25
N ARG A 154 2.43 -16.43 -1.17
CA ARG A 154 1.12 -15.78 -1.10
C ARG A 154 1.32 -14.27 -1.08
N LEU A 155 0.87 -13.58 -2.12
CA LEU A 155 0.77 -12.12 -2.12
C LEU A 155 -0.48 -11.73 -1.33
N LEU A 156 -0.27 -11.11 -0.16
CA LEU A 156 -1.34 -10.68 0.72
C LEU A 156 -1.91 -9.33 0.29
N GLU A 157 -1.01 -8.40 -0.06
CA GLU A 157 -1.33 -7.08 -0.59
C GLU A 157 -0.17 -6.51 -1.41
N GLY A 158 -0.48 -5.52 -2.24
CA GLY A 158 0.53 -4.76 -2.98
C GLY A 158 1.00 -5.44 -4.26
N GLU A 159 2.32 -5.42 -4.49
CA GLU A 159 2.94 -5.79 -5.76
C GLU A 159 4.30 -6.40 -5.54
N MET A 160 4.60 -7.48 -6.28
CA MET A 160 5.90 -8.14 -6.25
C MET A 160 6.39 -8.48 -7.65
N LEU A 161 7.70 -8.40 -7.85
CA LEU A 161 8.42 -8.98 -8.98
C LEU A 161 9.12 -10.25 -8.50
N LEU A 162 8.78 -11.38 -9.10
CA LEU A 162 9.34 -12.69 -8.80
C LEU A 162 10.26 -13.13 -9.93
N THR A 163 11.48 -13.55 -9.58
CA THR A 163 12.36 -14.34 -10.43
C THR A 163 12.46 -15.73 -9.82
N ALA A 164 11.80 -16.70 -10.44
CA ALA A 164 11.70 -18.05 -9.93
C ALA A 164 12.99 -18.83 -10.17
N ALA A 165 13.57 -19.43 -9.12
CA ALA A 165 14.66 -20.36 -9.24
C ALA A 165 14.20 -21.71 -9.83
N ARG A 166 15.11 -22.42 -10.46
CA ARG A 166 14.87 -23.80 -10.93
C ARG A 166 14.85 -24.74 -9.72
N ASP A 167 13.77 -25.50 -9.57
CA ASP A 167 13.58 -26.48 -8.51
C ASP A 167 12.64 -27.57 -9.05
N SER A 168 12.76 -28.79 -8.58
CA SER A 168 11.89 -29.91 -8.94
C SER A 168 10.46 -29.77 -8.43
N ARG A 169 10.29 -29.06 -7.30
CA ARG A 169 8.98 -28.81 -6.69
C ARG A 169 8.27 -27.68 -7.42
N PRO A 170 6.95 -27.79 -7.70
CA PRO A 170 6.19 -26.73 -8.29
C PRO A 170 6.19 -25.49 -7.40
N LEU A 171 6.31 -24.31 -8.03
CA LEU A 171 6.11 -23.01 -7.38
C LEU A 171 4.70 -22.53 -7.65
N LEU A 172 4.01 -22.10 -6.60
CA LEU A 172 2.66 -21.53 -6.67
C LEU A 172 2.68 -20.10 -6.12
N VAL A 173 2.20 -19.16 -6.91
CA VAL A 173 1.93 -17.79 -6.46
C VAL A 173 0.42 -17.66 -6.23
N ARG A 174 0.02 -17.43 -4.98
CA ARG A 174 -1.39 -17.29 -4.58
C ARG A 174 -1.73 -15.83 -4.31
N THR A 175 -2.88 -15.39 -4.79
CA THR A 175 -3.46 -14.08 -4.55
C THR A 175 -4.89 -14.23 -4.01
N ALA A 176 -5.56 -13.16 -3.66
CA ALA A 176 -6.97 -13.17 -3.27
C ALA A 176 -7.91 -13.63 -4.40
N HIS A 177 -7.43 -13.61 -5.67
CA HIS A 177 -8.25 -13.83 -6.85
C HIS A 177 -7.94 -15.14 -7.58
N GLY A 178 -6.77 -15.76 -7.32
CA GLY A 178 -6.40 -17.00 -8.00
C GLY A 178 -4.99 -17.45 -7.70
N THR A 179 -4.58 -18.51 -8.37
CA THR A 179 -3.25 -19.12 -8.27
C THR A 179 -2.56 -19.09 -9.63
N LEU A 180 -1.30 -18.69 -9.63
CA LEU A 180 -0.42 -18.75 -10.79
C LEU A 180 0.68 -19.77 -10.51
N GLN A 181 0.95 -20.67 -11.45
CA GLN A 181 2.06 -21.63 -11.41
C GLN A 181 3.13 -21.22 -12.42
N PRO A 182 4.18 -20.50 -11.98
CA PRO A 182 5.28 -20.09 -12.85
C PRO A 182 6.14 -21.28 -13.29
N GLN A 183 6.61 -21.27 -14.54
CA GLN A 183 7.61 -22.19 -15.06
C GLN A 183 8.82 -21.41 -15.56
N ALA A 184 9.94 -21.48 -14.83
CA ALA A 184 11.18 -20.76 -15.11
C ALA A 184 10.91 -19.27 -15.45
N ALA A 185 10.03 -18.64 -14.68
CA ALA A 185 9.45 -17.35 -15.03
C ALA A 185 10.05 -16.20 -14.22
N ARG A 186 10.18 -15.06 -14.90
CA ARG A 186 10.27 -13.73 -14.27
C ARG A 186 8.96 -13.01 -14.52
N LEU A 187 8.25 -12.63 -13.46
CA LEU A 187 6.91 -12.09 -13.57
C LEU A 187 6.59 -11.08 -12.47
N ASN A 188 5.78 -10.10 -12.80
CA ASN A 188 5.20 -9.14 -11.87
C ASN A 188 3.78 -9.57 -11.51
N VAL A 189 3.43 -9.48 -10.23
CA VAL A 189 2.07 -9.73 -9.72
C VAL A 189 1.66 -8.56 -8.87
N ARG A 190 0.54 -7.94 -9.22
CA ARG A 190 -0.05 -6.82 -8.46
C ARG A 190 -1.48 -7.15 -8.07
N GLN A 191 -1.75 -7.11 -6.77
CA GLN A 191 -3.07 -7.39 -6.21
C GLN A 191 -3.79 -6.08 -5.89
N PHE A 192 -5.01 -5.93 -6.43
CA PHE A 192 -5.97 -4.89 -6.10
C PHE A 192 -7.09 -5.48 -5.23
N GLY A 193 -8.03 -4.66 -4.78
CA GLY A 193 -9.15 -5.12 -3.98
C GLY A 193 -10.10 -6.06 -4.76
N ASP A 194 -10.26 -5.83 -6.05
CA ASP A 194 -11.22 -6.51 -6.93
C ASP A 194 -10.58 -7.44 -7.96
N ARG A 195 -9.29 -7.29 -8.24
CA ARG A 195 -8.57 -8.04 -9.28
C ARG A 195 -7.08 -8.19 -8.95
N THR A 196 -6.43 -9.07 -9.69
CA THR A 196 -4.97 -9.19 -9.76
C THR A 196 -4.50 -8.96 -11.18
N GLU A 197 -3.40 -8.24 -11.34
CA GLU A 197 -2.70 -8.07 -12.61
C GLU A 197 -1.40 -8.84 -12.59
N ILE A 198 -1.10 -9.50 -13.72
CA ILE A 198 0.15 -10.22 -13.94
C ILE A 198 0.80 -9.77 -15.23
N ALA A 199 2.13 -9.69 -15.21
CA ALA A 199 2.95 -9.41 -16.38
C ALA A 199 4.11 -10.42 -16.41
N VAL A 200 4.21 -11.21 -17.46
CA VAL A 200 5.25 -12.25 -17.64
C VAL A 200 6.34 -11.71 -18.53
N PHE A 201 7.56 -11.56 -18.00
CA PHE A 201 8.73 -11.07 -18.74
C PHE A 201 9.48 -12.24 -19.41
N GLU A 202 9.66 -13.33 -18.67
CA GLU A 202 10.39 -14.52 -19.10
C GLU A 202 9.67 -15.77 -18.62
N GLY A 203 9.86 -16.89 -19.34
CA GLY A 203 9.16 -18.14 -19.05
C GLY A 203 7.66 -18.01 -19.29
N ARG A 204 6.85 -18.75 -18.57
CA ARG A 204 5.38 -18.71 -18.67
C ARG A 204 4.72 -19.07 -17.35
N GLY A 205 3.42 -18.83 -17.23
CA GLY A 205 2.68 -19.19 -16.02
C GLY A 205 1.29 -19.74 -16.33
N ALA A 206 0.89 -20.81 -15.64
CA ALA A 206 -0.47 -21.32 -15.70
C ALA A 206 -1.32 -20.59 -14.65
N LEU A 207 -2.33 -19.86 -15.11
CA LEU A 207 -3.26 -19.09 -14.27
C LEU A 207 -4.56 -19.85 -14.05
N MET A 208 -4.99 -19.91 -12.80
CA MET A 208 -6.28 -20.47 -12.39
C MET A 208 -6.96 -19.52 -11.40
N PRO A 209 -8.01 -18.77 -11.78
CA PRO A 209 -8.83 -18.00 -10.84
C PRO A 209 -9.54 -18.89 -9.83
N THR A 210 -9.80 -18.38 -8.62
CA THR A 210 -10.29 -19.18 -7.48
C THR A 210 -11.64 -19.87 -7.73
N ALA A 211 -12.55 -19.22 -8.46
CA ALA A 211 -13.89 -19.74 -8.76
C ALA A 211 -14.03 -20.27 -10.18
N HIS A 212 -12.93 -20.33 -10.95
CA HIS A 212 -12.96 -20.88 -12.30
C HIS A 212 -12.92 -22.41 -12.28
N THR A 213 -13.78 -23.04 -13.06
CA THR A 213 -13.91 -24.52 -13.13
C THR A 213 -13.35 -25.14 -14.40
N GLY A 214 -12.80 -24.29 -15.30
CA GLY A 214 -12.23 -24.73 -16.56
C GLY A 214 -10.74 -25.05 -16.49
N SER A 215 -10.11 -25.14 -17.65
CA SER A 215 -8.66 -25.32 -17.77
C SER A 215 -7.89 -24.05 -17.40
N ALA A 216 -6.69 -24.22 -16.88
CA ALA A 216 -5.80 -23.08 -16.63
C ALA A 216 -5.43 -22.35 -17.94
N LEU A 217 -5.36 -21.03 -17.86
CA LEU A 217 -4.82 -20.21 -18.95
C LEU A 217 -3.30 -20.17 -18.86
N TRP A 218 -2.63 -20.47 -19.95
CA TRP A 218 -1.20 -20.20 -20.08
C TRP A 218 -0.97 -18.76 -20.48
N VAL A 219 -0.18 -18.05 -19.69
CA VAL A 219 0.29 -16.70 -20.00
C VAL A 219 1.72 -16.82 -20.48
N GLU A 220 1.93 -16.42 -21.72
CA GLU A 220 3.21 -16.56 -22.42
C GLU A 220 4.15 -15.39 -22.10
N PRO A 221 5.46 -15.49 -22.39
CA PRO A 221 6.40 -14.40 -22.21
C PRO A 221 5.95 -13.15 -22.97
N HIS A 222 6.25 -11.99 -22.42
CA HIS A 222 5.89 -10.65 -22.92
C HIS A 222 4.39 -10.38 -23.00
N GLN A 223 3.60 -11.11 -22.21
CA GLN A 223 2.17 -10.88 -22.05
C GLN A 223 1.83 -10.39 -20.65
N GLN A 224 0.75 -9.64 -20.57
CA GLN A 224 0.12 -9.22 -19.33
C GLN A 224 -1.40 -9.35 -19.44
N LEU A 225 -2.04 -9.54 -18.29
CA LEU A 225 -3.49 -9.56 -18.16
C LEU A 225 -3.94 -9.22 -16.76
N SER A 226 -5.23 -8.94 -16.60
CA SER A 226 -5.90 -8.86 -15.30
C SER A 226 -6.92 -9.98 -15.15
N PHE A 227 -7.12 -10.42 -13.92
CA PHE A 227 -8.13 -11.44 -13.59
C PHE A 227 -8.75 -11.17 -12.22
N ASN A 228 -9.96 -11.63 -12.05
CA ASN A 228 -10.68 -11.69 -10.79
C ASN A 228 -10.92 -13.15 -10.37
N ARG A 229 -11.79 -13.41 -9.41
CA ARG A 229 -12.06 -14.75 -8.92
C ARG A 229 -12.72 -15.67 -9.95
N GLN A 230 -13.41 -15.12 -10.96
CA GLN A 230 -14.22 -15.88 -11.94
C GLN A 230 -13.54 -15.98 -13.31
N ALA A 231 -12.92 -14.90 -13.76
CA ALA A 231 -12.50 -14.75 -15.14
C ALA A 231 -11.22 -13.92 -15.29
N TRP A 232 -10.66 -13.93 -16.47
CA TRP A 232 -9.51 -13.10 -16.90
C TRP A 232 -9.87 -12.31 -18.15
N ASN A 233 -9.19 -11.20 -18.34
CA ASN A 233 -9.22 -10.44 -19.59
C ASN A 233 -8.28 -11.09 -20.62
N ALA A 234 -8.51 -10.83 -21.91
CA ALA A 234 -7.61 -11.32 -22.95
C ALA A 234 -6.15 -10.87 -22.66
N PRO A 235 -5.17 -11.78 -22.78
CA PRO A 235 -3.76 -11.42 -22.71
C PRO A 235 -3.41 -10.35 -23.73
N ARG A 236 -2.58 -9.38 -23.35
CA ARG A 236 -2.10 -8.28 -24.18
C ARG A 236 -0.58 -8.14 -24.04
N PRO A 237 0.11 -7.50 -25.00
CA PRO A 237 1.53 -7.20 -24.87
C PRO A 237 1.85 -6.44 -23.57
N LEU A 238 3.07 -6.58 -23.08
CA LEU A 238 3.55 -5.82 -21.92
C LEU A 238 3.52 -4.32 -22.20
N ASP A 239 3.06 -3.55 -21.22
CA ASP A 239 3.24 -2.10 -21.25
C ASP A 239 4.71 -1.75 -21.02
N ALA A 240 5.19 -0.67 -21.64
CA ALA A 240 6.58 -0.22 -21.54
C ALA A 240 7.03 0.04 -20.08
N GLY A 241 6.10 0.32 -19.18
CA GLY A 241 6.35 0.58 -17.75
C GLY A 241 6.25 -0.64 -16.84
N SER A 242 5.84 -1.81 -17.39
CA SER A 242 5.66 -3.02 -16.58
C SER A 242 6.97 -3.39 -15.87
N GLY A 243 6.96 -3.44 -14.53
CA GLY A 243 8.12 -3.81 -13.72
C GLY A 243 9.22 -2.76 -13.56
N ALA A 244 9.15 -1.57 -14.19
CA ALA A 244 10.16 -0.52 -14.07
C ALA A 244 10.33 -0.01 -12.63
N TRP A 245 9.32 -0.17 -11.81
CA TRP A 245 9.37 0.15 -10.39
C TRP A 245 10.47 -0.61 -9.64
N ALA A 246 10.83 -1.82 -10.08
CA ALA A 246 11.89 -2.61 -9.47
C ALA A 246 13.25 -1.89 -9.55
N ASP A 247 13.45 -1.09 -10.60
CA ASP A 247 14.62 -0.24 -10.80
C ASP A 247 14.41 1.19 -10.25
N GLY A 248 13.32 1.44 -9.54
CA GLY A 248 13.02 2.73 -8.95
C GLY A 248 12.38 3.74 -9.88
N MET A 249 11.81 3.29 -10.98
CA MET A 249 11.27 4.16 -12.01
C MET A 249 9.77 3.93 -12.23
N LEU A 250 9.05 5.01 -12.51
CA LEU A 250 7.71 5.01 -13.05
C LEU A 250 7.77 5.49 -14.50
N VAL A 251 7.41 4.62 -15.44
CA VAL A 251 7.40 4.94 -16.87
C VAL A 251 5.99 5.28 -17.30
N ALA A 252 5.81 6.48 -17.83
CA ALA A 252 4.58 6.94 -18.42
C ALA A 252 4.73 6.98 -19.94
N ALA A 253 3.83 6.36 -20.68
CA ALA A 253 3.76 6.37 -22.14
C ALA A 253 2.36 6.86 -22.55
N HIS A 254 2.22 8.15 -22.80
CA HIS A 254 0.92 8.80 -23.07
C HIS A 254 -0.12 8.50 -21.97
N MET A 255 0.34 8.47 -20.71
CA MET A 255 -0.50 8.19 -19.55
C MET A 255 -1.29 9.44 -19.16
N ARG A 256 -2.55 9.30 -18.77
CA ARG A 256 -3.34 10.42 -18.23
C ARG A 256 -2.71 10.88 -16.92
N LEU A 257 -2.70 12.19 -16.69
CA LEU A 257 -2.13 12.78 -15.48
C LEU A 257 -2.77 12.21 -14.20
N ALA A 258 -4.08 11.99 -14.21
CA ALA A 258 -4.78 11.38 -13.08
C ALA A 258 -4.23 9.98 -12.75
N ASP A 259 -4.02 9.14 -13.76
CA ASP A 259 -3.51 7.77 -13.60
C ASP A 259 -2.05 7.78 -13.15
N PHE A 260 -1.23 8.69 -13.70
CA PHE A 260 0.14 8.90 -13.27
C PHE A 260 0.23 9.32 -11.80
N LEU A 261 -0.60 10.28 -11.38
CA LEU A 261 -0.62 10.75 -9.99
C LEU A 261 -1.13 9.68 -9.02
N ALA A 262 -2.08 8.83 -9.46
CA ALA A 262 -2.52 7.68 -8.69
C ALA A 262 -1.38 6.67 -8.47
N GLU A 263 -0.58 6.39 -9.51
CA GLU A 263 0.61 5.53 -9.37
C GLU A 263 1.70 6.18 -8.51
N LEU A 264 2.05 7.44 -8.74
CA LEU A 264 3.02 8.17 -7.93
C LEU A 264 2.60 8.26 -6.46
N GLY A 265 1.29 8.41 -6.22
CA GLY A 265 0.68 8.47 -4.89
C GLY A 265 0.94 7.23 -4.04
N ARG A 266 1.15 6.07 -4.64
CA ARG A 266 1.48 4.83 -3.93
C ARG A 266 2.80 4.92 -3.16
N TYR A 267 3.75 5.72 -3.64
CA TYR A 267 5.10 5.83 -3.08
C TYR A 267 5.22 6.91 -2.00
N ARG A 268 4.14 7.60 -1.68
CA ARG A 268 4.14 8.63 -0.64
C ARG A 268 3.06 8.38 0.40
N ARG A 269 3.32 8.88 1.61
CA ARG A 269 2.28 8.94 2.64
C ARG A 269 1.38 10.14 2.39
N GLY A 270 0.08 9.97 2.63
CA GLY A 270 -0.92 11.03 2.45
C GLY A 270 -1.65 10.93 1.12
N GLN A 271 -2.29 12.02 0.71
CA GLN A 271 -3.14 12.09 -0.47
C GLN A 271 -2.49 12.96 -1.55
N LEU A 272 -2.52 12.46 -2.77
CA LEU A 272 -2.12 13.16 -3.98
C LEU A 272 -3.34 13.22 -4.90
N ASN A 273 -3.96 14.40 -4.97
CA ASN A 273 -5.20 14.60 -5.71
C ASN A 273 -4.92 15.26 -7.07
N CYS A 274 -5.75 14.96 -8.05
CA CYS A 274 -5.77 15.57 -9.37
C CYS A 274 -7.07 16.34 -9.56
N ASP A 275 -6.99 17.62 -9.94
CA ASP A 275 -8.16 18.39 -10.36
C ASP A 275 -8.71 17.76 -11.67
N PRO A 276 -10.03 17.50 -11.77
CA PRO A 276 -10.64 16.97 -12.97
C PRO A 276 -10.33 17.77 -14.25
N LYS A 277 -10.08 19.07 -14.14
CA LYS A 277 -9.75 19.95 -15.29
C LYS A 277 -8.42 19.61 -15.96
N VAL A 278 -7.51 18.95 -15.25
CA VAL A 278 -6.17 18.57 -15.76
C VAL A 278 -5.98 17.07 -15.82
N ALA A 279 -6.97 16.30 -15.39
CA ALA A 279 -6.90 14.84 -15.28
C ALA A 279 -6.51 14.14 -16.59
N ASP A 280 -6.96 14.67 -17.72
CA ASP A 280 -6.75 14.08 -19.05
C ASP A 280 -5.49 14.58 -19.77
N LEU A 281 -4.69 15.46 -19.15
CA LEU A 281 -3.38 15.82 -19.70
C LEU A 281 -2.52 14.56 -19.83
N LEU A 282 -1.89 14.40 -20.99
CA LEU A 282 -1.03 13.27 -21.27
C LEU A 282 0.40 13.54 -20.82
N ILE A 283 0.98 12.57 -20.16
CA ILE A 283 2.35 12.60 -19.67
C ILE A 283 3.14 11.44 -20.30
N SER A 284 4.37 11.73 -20.70
CA SER A 284 5.33 10.75 -21.17
C SER A 284 6.69 11.03 -20.56
N GLY A 285 7.38 9.99 -20.13
CA GLY A 285 8.69 10.09 -19.50
C GLY A 285 8.96 8.99 -18.49
N THR A 286 10.13 9.04 -17.90
CA THR A 286 10.58 8.14 -16.85
C THR A 286 10.89 8.94 -15.59
N TYR A 287 10.27 8.60 -14.49
CA TYR A 287 10.27 9.37 -13.26
C TYR A 287 10.76 8.54 -12.09
N PRO A 288 11.67 9.04 -11.23
CA PRO A 288 12.11 8.31 -10.04
C PRO A 288 10.98 8.24 -9.01
N VAL A 289 10.69 7.04 -8.48
CA VAL A 289 9.62 6.86 -7.47
C VAL A 289 10.07 7.25 -6.06
N ASP A 290 11.37 7.33 -5.82
CA ASP A 290 11.95 7.60 -4.49
C ASP A 290 11.88 9.09 -4.10
N ASP A 291 11.66 9.98 -5.08
CA ASP A 291 11.55 11.44 -4.88
C ASP A 291 10.30 12.01 -5.56
N SER A 292 9.15 11.71 -4.96
CA SER A 292 7.86 12.17 -5.48
C SER A 292 7.70 13.70 -5.49
N GLU A 293 8.38 14.43 -4.58
CA GLU A 293 8.30 15.90 -4.56
C GLU A 293 9.01 16.50 -5.78
N ARG A 294 10.20 16.00 -6.11
CA ARG A 294 10.91 16.41 -7.32
C ARG A 294 10.12 16.09 -8.58
N VAL A 295 9.44 14.97 -8.64
CA VAL A 295 8.56 14.62 -9.76
C VAL A 295 7.42 15.62 -9.88
N LEU A 296 6.77 16.01 -8.78
CA LEU A 296 5.70 17.01 -8.77
C LEU A 296 6.21 18.38 -9.26
N ASP A 297 7.40 18.80 -8.84
CA ASP A 297 8.00 20.05 -9.30
C ASP A 297 8.30 20.02 -10.81
N LEU A 298 8.79 18.90 -11.34
CA LEU A 298 8.98 18.70 -12.78
C LEU A 298 7.66 18.78 -13.56
N LEU A 299 6.57 18.21 -13.03
CA LEU A 299 5.24 18.33 -13.65
C LEU A 299 4.79 19.79 -13.73
N ALA A 300 5.03 20.58 -12.67
CA ALA A 300 4.67 22.00 -12.67
C ALA A 300 5.46 22.84 -13.68
N VAL A 301 6.64 22.38 -14.08
CA VAL A 301 7.46 23.03 -15.13
C VAL A 301 7.03 22.60 -16.54
N SER A 302 6.69 21.31 -16.71
CA SER A 302 6.44 20.71 -18.03
C SER A 302 4.98 20.77 -18.50
N LEU A 303 4.05 20.94 -17.58
CA LEU A 303 2.61 20.96 -17.86
C LEU A 303 1.98 22.29 -17.39
N PRO A 304 0.82 22.68 -17.93
CA PRO A 304 0.06 23.85 -17.47
C PRO A 304 -0.65 23.59 -16.14
N VAL A 305 0.09 23.12 -15.15
CA VAL A 305 -0.42 22.78 -13.81
C VAL A 305 0.33 23.54 -12.72
N ARG A 306 -0.28 23.67 -11.56
CA ARG A 306 0.35 24.12 -10.32
C ARG A 306 0.17 23.09 -9.23
N ILE A 307 1.14 22.99 -8.32
CA ILE A 307 1.13 22.07 -7.19
C ILE A 307 0.70 22.85 -5.95
N LYS A 308 -0.49 22.56 -5.45
CA LYS A 308 -1.03 23.16 -4.23
C LYS A 308 -0.78 22.21 -3.07
N ARG A 309 0.11 22.62 -2.17
CA ARG A 309 0.47 21.87 -0.97
C ARG A 309 -0.29 22.46 0.24
N PHE A 310 -1.28 21.75 0.74
CA PHE A 310 -1.95 22.14 2.00
C PHE A 310 -1.11 21.72 3.20
N THR A 311 -0.55 20.50 3.14
CA THR A 311 0.43 19.96 4.07
C THR A 311 1.40 19.08 3.29
N ARG A 312 2.47 18.59 3.93
CA ARG A 312 3.36 17.57 3.31
C ARG A 312 2.64 16.27 2.94
N TYR A 313 1.44 16.02 3.51
CA TYR A 313 0.64 14.82 3.29
C TYR A 313 -0.58 15.05 2.40
N TRP A 314 -0.91 16.29 2.08
CA TRP A 314 -2.06 16.62 1.25
C TRP A 314 -1.66 17.56 0.14
N VAL A 315 -1.54 17.01 -1.05
CA VAL A 315 -1.12 17.73 -2.26
C VAL A 315 -2.19 17.58 -3.33
N THR A 316 -2.47 18.67 -4.03
CA THR A 316 -3.38 18.70 -5.17
C THR A 316 -2.68 19.31 -6.38
N VAL A 317 -2.80 18.62 -7.51
CA VAL A 317 -2.35 19.12 -8.81
C VAL A 317 -3.56 19.74 -9.50
N GLU A 318 -3.50 21.05 -9.78
CA GLU A 318 -4.61 21.81 -10.36
C GLU A 318 -4.14 22.65 -11.57
N ALA A 319 -5.08 23.15 -12.37
CA ALA A 319 -4.76 23.97 -13.53
C ALA A 319 -3.98 25.22 -13.11
N ARG A 320 -2.97 25.59 -13.90
CA ARG A 320 -2.32 26.90 -13.78
C ARG A 320 -3.27 27.94 -14.40
N VAL A 321 -3.75 28.85 -13.60
CA VAL A 321 -4.58 29.99 -14.04
C VAL A 321 -3.68 31.08 -14.55
#